data_087ec82b38f73255cb947ad896d902ef
#
_entry.id   087ec82b38f73255cb947ad896d902ef
#
_cell.length_a   1.000
_cell.length_b   1.000
_cell.length_c   1.000
_cell.angle_alpha   90.00
_cell.angle_beta   90.00
_cell.angle_gamma   90.00
#
_symmetry.space_group_name_H-M   'P 1'
#
loop_
_entity.id
_entity.type
_entity.pdbx_description
1 polymer ?
#
loop_
_entity_poly.entity_id
_entity_poly.type
_entity_poly.pdbx_seq_one_letter_code
_entity_poly.pdbx_strand_id
1 'polypeptide(L)'
;WGDEVEKIVEINPLTGKAISTRNHIWIFPNSHYVTTKDKMERAIETIEQEKEERIAYFKSQGKLLEAQRIEERTNFDIEMMRETGFCQGIENYSRHISGREPGSPPFTLFDYFPEDFLLLIDESHATIPQVRAMHNGDRARKESLVKYGFRLPSAFDNRPLKFEEFEQRIHQVIFVSATPAEYEREHSGE
;
A
#
# COMPACT_ATOMS: atom_id res chain seq x y z
N TRP A 1 -14.74 -35.58 4.98
CA TRP A 1 -14.55 -36.06 6.37
C TRP A 1 -13.07 -36.32 6.61
N GLY A 2 -12.50 -35.80 7.68
CA GLY A 2 -11.08 -35.89 7.99
C GLY A 2 -10.26 -34.76 7.38
N ASP A 3 -8.99 -35.02 7.08
CA ASP A 3 -8.01 -34.01 6.64
C ASP A 3 -7.91 -33.85 5.12
N GLU A 4 -8.78 -34.53 4.36
CA GLU A 4 -8.76 -34.53 2.90
C GLU A 4 -10.00 -33.84 2.31
N VAL A 5 -9.79 -33.05 1.26
CA VAL A 5 -10.85 -32.43 0.46
C VAL A 5 -11.28 -33.42 -0.62
N GLU A 6 -12.45 -34.03 -0.50
CA GLU A 6 -12.95 -35.03 -1.44
C GLU A 6 -13.40 -34.41 -2.77
N LYS A 7 -13.98 -33.22 -2.72
CA LYS A 7 -14.56 -32.57 -3.91
C LYS A 7 -14.67 -31.06 -3.75
N ILE A 8 -14.32 -30.34 -4.81
CA ILE A 8 -14.54 -28.90 -4.93
C ILE A 8 -15.55 -28.67 -6.04
N VAL A 9 -16.67 -28.01 -5.72
CA VAL A 9 -17.76 -27.74 -6.67
C VAL A 9 -18.04 -26.24 -6.71
N GLU A 10 -18.00 -25.68 -7.91
CA GLU A 10 -18.49 -24.34 -8.17
C GLU A 10 -20.01 -24.36 -8.25
N ILE A 11 -20.66 -23.53 -7.46
CA ILE A 11 -22.12 -23.44 -7.41
C ILE A 11 -22.61 -22.05 -7.80
N ASN A 12 -23.79 -22.00 -8.39
CA ASN A 12 -24.49 -20.73 -8.59
C ASN A 12 -25.07 -20.29 -7.24
N PRO A 13 -24.67 -19.11 -6.71
CA PRO A 13 -25.07 -18.67 -5.38
C PRO A 13 -26.58 -18.40 -5.23
N LEU A 14 -27.30 -18.10 -6.33
CA LEU A 14 -28.73 -17.81 -6.32
C LEU A 14 -29.57 -19.09 -6.36
N THR A 15 -29.13 -20.09 -7.10
CA THR A 15 -29.91 -21.31 -7.34
C THR A 15 -29.40 -22.53 -6.57
N GLY A 16 -28.22 -22.48 -6.00
CA GLY A 16 -27.53 -23.59 -5.35
C GLY A 16 -27.13 -24.73 -6.32
N LYS A 17 -27.33 -24.57 -7.62
CA LYS A 17 -27.01 -25.60 -8.61
C LYS A 17 -25.48 -25.64 -8.88
N ALA A 18 -24.95 -26.85 -9.01
CA ALA A 18 -23.57 -27.07 -9.42
C ALA A 18 -23.36 -26.59 -10.86
N ILE A 19 -22.30 -25.80 -11.07
CA ILE A 19 -21.85 -25.30 -12.38
C ILE A 19 -20.74 -26.20 -12.90
N SER A 20 -19.71 -26.42 -12.11
CA SER A 20 -18.57 -27.24 -12.50
C SER A 20 -17.87 -27.90 -11.32
N THR A 21 -17.09 -28.94 -11.58
CA THR A 21 -16.19 -29.54 -10.58
C THR A 21 -14.77 -29.05 -10.87
N ARG A 22 -14.06 -28.63 -9.79
CA ARG A 22 -12.69 -28.14 -9.87
C ARG A 22 -11.73 -29.12 -9.18
N ASN A 23 -10.52 -29.25 -9.70
CA ASN A 23 -9.48 -30.06 -9.09
C ASN A 23 -8.67 -29.28 -8.02
N HIS A 24 -8.68 -27.97 -8.12
CA HIS A 24 -8.05 -27.08 -7.16
C HIS A 24 -8.75 -25.73 -7.14
N ILE A 25 -8.53 -25.00 -6.06
CA ILE A 25 -9.01 -23.63 -5.88
C ILE A 25 -7.90 -22.81 -5.20
N TRP A 26 -7.74 -21.56 -5.61
CA TRP A 26 -6.90 -20.59 -4.95
C TRP A 26 -7.71 -19.83 -3.90
N ILE A 27 -7.25 -19.86 -2.65
CA ILE A 27 -7.83 -19.07 -1.57
C ILE A 27 -6.82 -17.97 -1.25
N PHE A 28 -7.19 -16.74 -1.63
CA PHE A 28 -6.35 -15.58 -1.38
C PHE A 28 -6.61 -15.01 0.01
N PRO A 29 -5.58 -14.38 0.64
CA PRO A 29 -5.76 -13.67 1.89
C PRO A 29 -6.82 -12.55 1.76
N ASN A 30 -7.57 -12.35 2.83
CA ASN A 30 -8.59 -11.28 2.91
C ASN A 30 -8.03 -9.95 3.42
N SER A 31 -6.73 -9.83 3.60
CA SER A 31 -6.06 -8.62 4.07
C SER A 31 -4.83 -8.31 3.25
N HIS A 32 -4.47 -7.01 3.21
CA HIS A 32 -3.24 -6.56 2.59
C HIS A 32 -2.01 -6.90 3.44
N TYR A 33 -0.83 -6.89 2.82
CA TYR A 33 0.47 -7.08 3.47
C TYR A 33 0.69 -8.49 4.06
N VAL A 34 -0.07 -9.48 3.63
CA VAL A 34 0.18 -10.88 3.96
C VAL A 34 1.36 -11.38 3.12
N THR A 35 2.36 -11.94 3.79
CA THR A 35 3.58 -12.44 3.16
C THR A 35 4.03 -13.74 3.80
N THR A 36 5.03 -14.40 3.20
CA THR A 36 5.62 -15.61 3.78
C THR A 36 6.45 -15.27 5.02
N LYS A 37 6.62 -16.25 5.90
CA LYS A 37 7.39 -16.08 7.14
C LYS A 37 8.82 -15.58 6.85
N ASP A 38 9.49 -16.15 5.85
CA ASP A 38 10.86 -15.76 5.49
C ASP A 38 10.96 -14.32 4.98
N LYS A 39 9.96 -13.85 4.24
CA LYS A 39 9.89 -12.45 3.81
C LYS A 39 9.60 -11.51 4.97
N MET A 40 8.74 -11.94 5.90
CA MET A 40 8.45 -11.17 7.11
C MET A 40 9.69 -11.00 7.98
N GLU A 41 10.48 -12.06 8.21
CA GLU A 41 11.72 -11.97 9.00
C GLU A 41 12.74 -11.02 8.36
N ARG A 42 12.93 -11.08 7.03
CA ARG A 42 13.78 -10.11 6.33
C ARG A 42 13.26 -8.66 6.44
N ALA A 43 11.95 -8.47 6.38
CA ALA A 43 11.36 -7.14 6.60
C ALA A 43 11.64 -6.65 8.03
N ILE A 44 11.51 -7.52 9.03
CA ILE A 44 11.78 -7.20 10.44
C ILE A 44 13.26 -6.80 10.64
N GLU A 45 14.21 -7.51 10.03
CA GLU A 45 15.63 -7.13 10.09
C GLU A 45 15.87 -5.71 9.60
N THR A 46 15.28 -5.34 8.48
CA THR A 46 15.43 -4.00 7.91
C THR A 46 14.66 -2.93 8.69
N ILE A 47 13.54 -3.28 9.34
CA ILE A 47 12.80 -2.41 10.26
C ILE A 47 13.63 -2.17 11.53
N GLU A 48 14.26 -3.19 12.10
CA GLU A 48 15.14 -3.07 13.25
C GLU A 48 16.31 -2.14 12.96
N GLN A 49 16.94 -2.28 11.80
CA GLN A 49 18.03 -1.39 11.38
C GLN A 49 17.54 0.08 11.30
N GLU A 50 16.44 0.35 10.60
CA GLU A 50 15.90 1.72 10.50
C GLU A 50 15.50 2.29 11.87
N LYS A 51 14.97 1.45 12.77
CA LYS A 51 14.65 1.81 14.15
C LYS A 51 15.90 2.30 14.89
N GLU A 52 16.99 1.53 14.87
CA GLU A 52 18.24 1.90 15.54
C GLU A 52 18.83 3.22 15.00
N GLU A 53 18.84 3.38 13.68
CA GLU A 53 19.24 4.62 13.03
C GLU A 53 18.38 5.81 13.48
N ARG A 54 17.07 5.61 13.59
CA ARG A 54 16.14 6.67 14.01
C ARG A 54 16.27 7.02 15.49
N ILE A 55 16.48 6.04 16.36
CA ILE A 55 16.78 6.24 17.78
C ILE A 55 18.07 7.05 17.95
N ALA A 56 19.13 6.67 17.25
CA ALA A 56 20.41 7.39 17.27
C ALA A 56 20.24 8.84 16.81
N TYR A 57 19.49 9.08 15.74
CA TYR A 57 19.16 10.42 15.27
C TYR A 57 18.43 11.24 16.34
N PHE A 58 17.37 10.71 16.99
CA PHE A 58 16.66 11.46 18.02
C PHE A 58 17.53 11.75 19.24
N LYS A 59 18.35 10.80 19.67
CA LYS A 59 19.29 10.99 20.79
C LYS A 59 20.33 12.09 20.46
N SER A 60 20.86 12.13 19.23
CA SER A 60 21.79 13.19 18.79
C SER A 60 21.18 14.59 18.78
N GLN A 61 19.85 14.67 18.64
CA GLN A 61 19.10 15.93 18.68
C GLN A 61 18.57 16.27 20.09
N GLY A 62 18.92 15.49 21.11
CA GLY A 62 18.41 15.65 22.47
C GLY A 62 16.90 15.30 22.64
N LYS A 63 16.31 14.63 21.67
CA LYS A 63 14.88 14.25 21.64
C LYS A 63 14.68 12.87 22.27
N LEU A 64 14.88 12.78 23.58
CA LEU A 64 14.84 11.49 24.28
C LEU A 64 13.44 10.89 24.34
N LEU A 65 12.39 11.70 24.41
CA LEU A 65 11.01 11.21 24.44
C LEU A 65 10.61 10.59 23.09
N GLU A 66 10.99 11.23 21.99
CA GLU A 66 10.77 10.72 20.65
C GLU A 66 11.56 9.42 20.41
N ALA A 67 12.80 9.36 20.92
CA ALA A 67 13.62 8.14 20.84
C ALA A 67 12.96 6.98 21.59
N GLN A 68 12.51 7.18 22.81
CA GLN A 68 11.81 6.18 23.60
C GLN A 68 10.51 5.74 22.91
N ARG A 69 9.72 6.68 22.45
CA ARG A 69 8.43 6.39 21.79
C ARG A 69 8.56 5.54 20.54
N ILE A 70 9.51 5.87 19.68
CA ILE A 70 9.72 5.09 18.46
C ILE A 70 10.27 3.70 18.76
N GLU A 71 11.13 3.57 19.77
CA GLU A 71 11.67 2.30 20.23
C GLU A 71 10.57 1.38 20.77
N GLU A 72 9.77 1.85 21.71
CA GLU A 72 8.68 1.09 22.32
C GLU A 72 7.64 0.67 21.27
N ARG A 73 7.22 1.61 20.42
CA ARG A 73 6.22 1.35 19.40
C ARG A 73 6.71 0.33 18.37
N THR A 74 7.92 0.51 17.87
CA THR A 74 8.45 -0.38 16.82
C THR A 74 8.74 -1.77 17.39
N ASN A 75 9.25 -1.89 18.61
CA ASN A 75 9.47 -3.19 19.25
C ASN A 75 8.15 -3.96 19.43
N PHE A 76 7.08 -3.28 19.88
CA PHE A 76 5.76 -3.89 19.99
C PHE A 76 5.22 -4.34 18.62
N ASP A 77 5.34 -3.51 17.58
CA ASP A 77 4.89 -3.85 16.24
C ASP A 77 5.68 -5.07 15.68
N ILE A 78 6.99 -5.14 15.93
CA ILE A 78 7.85 -6.27 15.53
C ILE A 78 7.42 -7.57 16.23
N GLU A 79 7.18 -7.51 17.53
CA GLU A 79 6.71 -8.67 18.31
C GLU A 79 5.38 -9.19 17.75
N MET A 80 4.43 -8.31 17.49
CA MET A 80 3.15 -8.66 16.87
C MET A 80 3.30 -9.28 15.48
N MET A 81 4.21 -8.76 14.66
CA MET A 81 4.50 -9.31 13.33
C MET A 81 5.13 -10.69 13.42
N ARG A 82 6.01 -10.96 14.38
CA ARG A 82 6.61 -12.29 14.59
C ARG A 82 5.59 -13.33 15.07
N GLU A 83 4.73 -12.94 16.02
CA GLU A 83 3.76 -13.85 16.61
C GLU A 83 2.56 -14.14 15.70
N THR A 84 2.03 -13.12 15.07
CA THR A 84 0.75 -13.20 14.35
C THR A 84 0.86 -12.95 12.83
N GLY A 85 2.01 -12.51 12.34
CA GLY A 85 2.19 -12.06 10.96
C GLY A 85 1.56 -10.70 10.66
N PHE A 86 1.09 -9.98 11.68
CA PHE A 86 0.35 -8.73 11.53
C PHE A 86 0.59 -7.78 12.71
N CYS A 87 0.53 -6.47 12.47
CA CYS A 87 0.42 -5.46 13.51
C CYS A 87 -0.54 -4.34 13.09
N GLN A 88 -1.06 -3.58 14.06
CA GLN A 88 -1.89 -2.42 13.74
C GLN A 88 -1.06 -1.32 13.09
N GLY A 89 -1.43 -0.92 11.88
CA GLY A 89 -0.68 0.06 11.09
C GLY A 89 0.45 -0.57 10.28
N ILE A 90 0.34 -1.87 9.97
CA ILE A 90 1.33 -2.63 9.19
C ILE A 90 1.67 -1.96 7.85
N GLU A 91 0.74 -1.18 7.28
CA GLU A 91 0.95 -0.40 6.06
C GLU A 91 2.12 0.58 6.16
N ASN A 92 2.46 1.05 7.36
CA ASN A 92 3.61 1.93 7.58
C ASN A 92 4.95 1.23 7.37
N TYR A 93 4.96 -0.10 7.36
CA TYR A 93 6.12 -0.95 7.08
C TYR A 93 6.09 -1.55 5.66
N SER A 94 5.17 -1.10 4.80
CA SER A 94 4.93 -1.67 3.46
C SER A 94 6.18 -1.72 2.59
N ARG A 95 7.08 -0.74 2.68
CA ARG A 95 8.35 -0.72 1.97
C ARG A 95 9.22 -1.92 2.34
N HIS A 96 9.38 -2.19 3.63
CA HIS A 96 10.16 -3.33 4.14
C HIS A 96 9.53 -4.66 3.75
N ILE A 97 8.21 -4.80 3.93
CA ILE A 97 7.48 -6.03 3.61
C ILE A 97 7.55 -6.37 2.13
N SER A 98 7.47 -5.37 1.26
CA SER A 98 7.57 -5.55 -0.20
C SER A 98 9.00 -5.57 -0.74
N GLY A 99 10.00 -5.25 0.09
CA GLY A 99 11.40 -5.17 -0.33
C GLY A 99 11.70 -4.08 -1.34
N ARG A 100 10.92 -2.99 -1.34
CA ARG A 100 11.11 -1.87 -2.26
C ARG A 100 12.24 -0.94 -1.81
N GLU A 101 12.85 -0.28 -2.78
CA GLU A 101 13.85 0.75 -2.53
C GLU A 101 13.24 1.97 -1.81
N PRO A 102 14.02 2.66 -0.94
CA PRO A 102 13.57 3.89 -0.30
C PRO A 102 13.11 4.93 -1.32
N GLY A 103 11.96 5.57 -1.03
CA GLY A 103 11.37 6.60 -1.89
C GLY A 103 10.56 6.07 -3.07
N SER A 104 10.62 4.76 -3.38
CA SER A 104 9.85 4.18 -4.48
C SER A 104 8.34 4.22 -4.18
N PRO A 105 7.48 4.38 -5.21
CA PRO A 105 6.03 4.33 -5.02
C PRO A 105 5.57 2.91 -4.65
N PRO A 106 4.47 2.78 -3.88
CA PRO A 106 3.86 1.47 -3.65
C PRO A 106 3.23 0.93 -4.94
N PHE A 107 2.99 -0.38 -4.95
CA PHE A 107 2.18 -1.00 -5.99
C PHE A 107 0.74 -0.50 -5.90
N THR A 108 0.13 -0.26 -7.06
CA THR A 108 -1.24 0.22 -7.22
C THR A 108 -2.03 -0.73 -8.12
N LEU A 109 -3.33 -0.50 -8.30
CA LEU A 109 -4.14 -1.28 -9.22
C LEU A 109 -3.63 -1.17 -10.67
N PHE A 110 -3.00 -0.07 -11.05
CA PHE A 110 -2.39 0.07 -12.39
C PHE A 110 -1.32 -0.98 -12.68
N ASP A 111 -0.59 -1.42 -11.66
CA ASP A 111 0.46 -2.43 -11.81
C ASP A 111 -0.08 -3.84 -12.14
N TYR A 112 -1.41 -4.06 -12.04
CA TYR A 112 -2.10 -5.31 -12.36
C TYR A 112 -2.82 -5.29 -13.70
N PHE A 113 -2.90 -4.13 -14.37
CA PHE A 113 -3.50 -4.02 -15.69
C PHE A 113 -2.47 -4.31 -16.79
N PRO A 114 -2.90 -4.77 -17.97
CA PRO A 114 -2.03 -4.84 -19.13
C PRO A 114 -1.54 -3.43 -19.52
N GLU A 115 -0.39 -3.33 -20.19
CA GLU A 115 0.21 -2.04 -20.55
C GLU A 115 -0.70 -1.16 -21.45
N ASP A 116 -1.56 -1.76 -22.25
CA ASP A 116 -2.45 -1.12 -23.19
C ASP A 116 -3.88 -0.87 -22.66
N PHE A 117 -4.06 -0.84 -21.33
CA PHE A 117 -5.38 -0.57 -20.74
C PHE A 117 -5.91 0.83 -21.08
N LEU A 118 -7.23 0.91 -21.23
CA LEU A 118 -7.95 2.18 -21.38
C LEU A 118 -8.46 2.65 -20.02
N LEU A 119 -8.05 3.86 -19.60
CA LEU A 119 -8.53 4.50 -18.38
C LEU A 119 -9.69 5.44 -18.69
N LEU A 120 -10.81 5.27 -18.03
CA LEU A 120 -11.92 6.20 -18.04
C LEU A 120 -11.95 6.96 -16.71
N ILE A 121 -11.90 8.29 -16.75
CA ILE A 121 -11.94 9.14 -15.57
C ILE A 121 -13.27 9.88 -15.55
N ASP A 122 -14.17 9.41 -14.70
CA ASP A 122 -15.46 10.06 -14.50
C ASP A 122 -15.33 11.30 -13.61
N GLU A 123 -16.16 12.31 -13.90
CA GLU A 123 -16.10 13.65 -13.27
C GLU A 123 -14.66 14.16 -13.19
N SER A 124 -13.95 14.09 -14.31
CA SER A 124 -12.50 14.33 -14.38
C SER A 124 -12.11 15.72 -13.84
N HIS A 125 -12.93 16.73 -14.04
CA HIS A 125 -12.72 18.08 -13.51
C HIS A 125 -12.59 18.13 -11.98
N ALA A 126 -13.17 17.16 -11.25
CA ALA A 126 -13.05 17.00 -9.81
C ALA A 126 -12.00 15.94 -9.45
N THR A 127 -11.94 14.83 -10.19
CA THR A 127 -11.06 13.69 -9.93
C THR A 127 -9.58 14.06 -10.13
N ILE A 128 -9.23 14.75 -11.20
CA ILE A 128 -7.84 15.13 -11.50
C ILE A 128 -7.22 16.04 -10.42
N PRO A 129 -7.86 17.13 -9.98
CA PRO A 129 -7.37 17.93 -8.86
C PRO A 129 -7.22 17.12 -7.56
N GLN A 130 -8.14 16.19 -7.29
CA GLN A 130 -8.06 15.32 -6.12
C GLN A 130 -6.83 14.40 -6.18
N VAL A 131 -6.59 13.73 -7.29
CA VAL A 131 -5.42 12.87 -7.50
C VAL A 131 -4.13 13.68 -7.32
N ARG A 132 -4.07 14.91 -7.87
CA ARG A 132 -2.93 15.81 -7.74
C ARG A 132 -2.64 16.21 -6.29
N ALA A 133 -3.67 16.37 -5.46
CA ALA A 133 -3.54 16.79 -4.06
C ALA A 133 -3.20 15.63 -3.10
N MET A 134 -3.51 14.38 -3.44
CA MET A 134 -3.44 13.22 -2.54
C MET A 134 -2.05 13.02 -1.92
N HIS A 135 -1.00 13.07 -2.73
CA HIS A 135 0.36 12.85 -2.27
C HIS A 135 0.79 13.86 -1.20
N ASN A 136 0.55 15.16 -1.45
CA ASN A 136 0.95 16.23 -0.54
C ASN A 136 0.13 16.19 0.75
N GLY A 137 -1.16 15.85 0.69
CA GLY A 137 -2.01 15.68 1.88
C GLY A 137 -1.55 14.54 2.77
N ASP A 138 -1.22 13.38 2.19
CA ASP A 138 -0.69 12.23 2.93
C ASP A 138 0.68 12.57 3.57
N ARG A 139 1.58 13.20 2.82
CA ARG A 139 2.90 13.61 3.30
C ARG A 139 2.80 14.55 4.50
N ALA A 140 1.98 15.60 4.41
CA ALA A 140 1.81 16.58 5.48
C ALA A 140 1.34 15.90 6.79
N ARG A 141 0.40 14.96 6.69
CA ARG A 141 -0.05 14.18 7.85
C ARG A 141 1.08 13.35 8.46
N LYS A 142 1.88 12.66 7.65
CA LYS A 142 2.97 11.79 8.11
C LYS A 142 4.17 12.55 8.65
N GLU A 143 4.42 13.76 8.20
CA GLU A 143 5.51 14.60 8.71
C GLU A 143 5.45 14.77 10.23
N SER A 144 4.27 15.04 10.78
CA SER A 144 4.09 15.11 12.24
C SER A 144 4.35 13.77 12.92
N LEU A 145 3.87 12.66 12.34
CA LEU A 145 4.05 11.33 12.91
C LEU A 145 5.53 10.92 12.98
N VAL A 146 6.28 11.18 11.92
CA VAL A 146 7.71 10.87 11.86
C VAL A 146 8.54 11.83 12.70
N LYS A 147 8.20 13.13 12.66
CA LYS A 147 8.90 14.18 13.43
C LYS A 147 8.86 13.93 14.93
N TYR A 148 7.75 13.44 15.44
CA TYR A 148 7.52 13.23 16.88
C TYR A 148 7.68 11.75 17.32
N GLY A 149 8.27 10.90 16.50
CA GLY A 149 8.61 9.51 16.86
C GLY A 149 7.43 8.56 16.97
N PHE A 150 6.32 8.83 16.26
CA PHE A 150 5.18 7.91 16.19
C PHE A 150 5.31 6.88 15.06
N ARG A 151 6.10 7.18 14.03
CA ARG A 151 6.37 6.31 12.89
C ARG A 151 7.82 6.44 12.43
N LEU A 152 8.35 5.36 11.84
CA LEU A 152 9.64 5.38 11.15
C LEU A 152 9.55 6.20 9.84
N PRO A 153 10.67 6.73 9.33
CA PRO A 153 10.71 7.45 8.07
C PRO A 153 10.15 6.65 6.88
N SER A 154 10.31 5.33 6.87
CA SER A 154 9.75 4.43 5.84
C SER A 154 8.22 4.52 5.69
N ALA A 155 7.50 5.04 6.68
CA ALA A 155 6.07 5.32 6.58
C ALA A 155 5.73 6.29 5.43
N PHE A 156 6.67 7.16 5.04
CA PHE A 156 6.50 8.04 3.88
C PHE A 156 6.37 7.28 2.56
N ASP A 157 6.90 6.05 2.49
CA ASP A 157 6.90 5.25 1.26
C ASP A 157 5.61 4.44 1.05
N ASN A 158 4.71 4.42 2.05
CA ASN A 158 3.33 4.01 1.89
C ASN A 158 2.47 5.23 1.57
N ARG A 159 2.42 5.63 0.34
CA ARG A 159 1.86 6.90 -0.10
C ARG A 159 1.07 6.77 -1.41
N PRO A 160 0.14 7.70 -1.68
CA PRO A 160 -0.40 7.85 -3.03
C PRO A 160 0.72 8.11 -4.04
N LEU A 161 0.48 7.79 -5.29
CA LEU A 161 1.35 8.21 -6.38
C LEU A 161 1.46 9.74 -6.41
N LYS A 162 2.63 10.24 -6.78
CA LYS A 162 2.75 11.62 -7.24
C LYS A 162 1.98 11.78 -8.54
N PHE A 163 1.58 12.99 -8.88
CA PHE A 163 0.79 13.21 -10.09
C PHE A 163 1.56 12.79 -11.35
N GLU A 164 2.85 13.08 -11.43
CA GLU A 164 3.71 12.68 -12.53
C GLU A 164 3.86 11.14 -12.62
N GLU A 165 3.88 10.44 -11.48
CA GLU A 165 3.91 8.97 -11.45
C GLU A 165 2.58 8.37 -11.93
N PHE A 166 1.47 9.05 -11.65
CA PHE A 166 0.15 8.69 -12.17
C PHE A 166 0.10 8.88 -13.69
N GLU A 167 0.54 10.03 -14.20
CA GLU A 167 0.56 10.31 -15.64
C GLU A 167 1.43 9.31 -16.41
N GLN A 168 2.57 8.90 -15.86
CA GLN A 168 3.45 7.90 -16.49
C GLN A 168 2.84 6.50 -16.63
N ARG A 169 1.80 6.19 -15.84
CA ARG A 169 1.09 4.89 -15.90
C ARG A 169 -0.09 4.88 -16.85
N ILE A 170 -0.46 6.04 -17.40
CA ILE A 170 -1.61 6.20 -18.29
C ILE A 170 -1.11 6.27 -19.72
N HIS A 171 -1.60 5.38 -20.58
CA HIS A 171 -1.28 5.38 -22.01
C HIS A 171 -2.46 5.87 -22.84
N GLN A 172 -3.68 5.45 -22.47
CA GLN A 172 -4.91 5.85 -23.13
C GLN A 172 -5.92 6.28 -22.06
N VAL A 173 -6.51 7.46 -22.22
CA VAL A 173 -7.46 7.99 -21.26
C VAL A 173 -8.66 8.64 -21.96
N ILE A 174 -9.83 8.44 -21.39
CA ILE A 174 -11.05 9.16 -21.72
C ILE A 174 -11.47 9.96 -20.49
N PHE A 175 -11.53 11.28 -20.64
CA PHE A 175 -12.08 12.17 -19.64
C PHE A 175 -13.58 12.31 -19.82
N VAL A 176 -14.35 12.06 -18.77
CA VAL A 176 -15.80 12.25 -18.75
C VAL A 176 -16.13 13.38 -17.80
N SER A 177 -16.65 14.48 -18.33
CA SER A 177 -17.01 15.66 -17.54
C SER A 177 -18.02 16.54 -18.29
N ALA A 178 -19.03 17.02 -17.57
CA ALA A 178 -19.95 18.04 -18.10
C ALA A 178 -19.29 19.45 -18.14
N THR A 179 -18.25 19.65 -17.33
CA THR A 179 -17.55 20.95 -17.18
C THR A 179 -16.04 20.74 -17.19
N PRO A 180 -15.44 20.35 -18.34
CA PRO A 180 -14.00 20.08 -18.43
C PRO A 180 -13.19 21.31 -18.04
N ALA A 181 -12.14 21.06 -17.23
CA ALA A 181 -11.19 22.06 -16.77
C ALA A 181 -10.00 22.22 -17.74
N GLU A 182 -9.00 22.98 -17.34
CA GLU A 182 -7.82 23.27 -18.17
C GLU A 182 -7.04 21.99 -18.53
N TYR A 183 -6.83 21.09 -17.53
CA TYR A 183 -6.08 19.86 -17.73
C TYR A 183 -6.69 18.98 -18.84
N GLU A 184 -8.00 18.76 -18.82
CA GLU A 184 -8.69 17.96 -19.85
C GLU A 184 -8.57 18.61 -21.22
N ARG A 185 -8.69 19.94 -21.31
CA ARG A 185 -8.58 20.65 -22.59
C ARG A 185 -7.19 20.59 -23.19
N GLU A 186 -6.16 20.60 -22.35
CA GLU A 186 -4.76 20.51 -22.78
C GLU A 186 -4.37 19.08 -23.22
N HIS A 187 -4.99 18.05 -22.61
CA HIS A 187 -4.64 16.64 -22.81
C HIS A 187 -5.66 15.86 -23.64
N SER A 188 -6.75 16.52 -24.09
CA SER A 188 -7.66 15.94 -25.07
C SER A 188 -7.15 16.29 -26.46
N GLY A 189 -6.78 15.30 -27.24
CA GLY A 189 -6.61 15.48 -28.65
C GLY A 189 -7.95 15.30 -29.34
N GLU A 190 -8.83 16.26 -29.31
CA GLU A 190 -10.23 16.18 -29.74
C GLU A 190 -10.77 14.79 -30.10
#